data_246fb3a76a2e1ec39783fed21a53b2e4
#
_entry.id   246fb3a76a2e1ec39783fed21a53b2e4
#
_cell.length_a   1.000
_cell.length_b   1.000
_cell.length_c   1.000
_cell.angle_alpha   90.00
_cell.angle_beta   90.00
_cell.angle_gamma   90.00
#
_symmetry.space_group_name_H-M   'P 1'
#
loop_
_entity.id
_entity.type
_entity.pdbx_description
1 polymer ?
#
loop_
_entity_poly.entity_id
_entity_poly.type
_entity_poly.pdbx_seq_one_letter_code
_entity_poly.pdbx_strand_id
1 'polypeptide(L)'
;AEEACPLNLAPTASTTAALALGDALAVALLEERGFGAEDFARSHPAGTLGRRLLLHLGDIMHSGAAIPQVPQGTLLRDVLMEMSRKGLGMSAVVDPGGCVAGIYTDGDLRRTLDRNVDIHVTPVDLVMTPHPVTCPPNILAATALQIMERRKINALLVVDADGRLVGAINMHDLLRAGVV
;
A
#
# COMPACT_ATOMS: atom_id res chain seq x y z
N ALA A 1 30.85 -39.78 7.13
CA ALA A 1 30.37 -39.47 5.80
C ALA A 1 31.58 -39.25 4.89
N GLU A 2 31.56 -39.75 3.66
CA GLU A 2 32.61 -39.45 2.69
C GLU A 2 32.45 -38.04 2.17
N GLU A 3 33.57 -37.35 2.02
CA GLU A 3 33.56 -36.01 1.41
C GLU A 3 33.39 -36.12 -0.11
N ALA A 4 32.72 -35.15 -0.72
CA ALA A 4 32.51 -35.13 -2.18
C ALA A 4 33.78 -34.76 -2.98
N CYS A 5 34.86 -34.43 -2.27
CA CYS A 5 36.16 -34.17 -2.86
C CYS A 5 36.78 -35.46 -3.37
N PRO A 6 37.31 -35.56 -4.60
CA PRO A 6 37.92 -36.77 -5.15
C PRO A 6 39.06 -37.35 -4.32
N LEU A 7 39.75 -36.50 -3.56
CA LEU A 7 40.82 -36.90 -2.64
C LEU A 7 40.35 -37.11 -1.22
N ASN A 8 39.06 -36.94 -0.93
CA ASN A 8 38.45 -37.02 0.40
C ASN A 8 39.14 -36.15 1.48
N LEU A 9 39.80 -35.05 1.05
CA LEU A 9 40.58 -34.15 1.92
C LEU A 9 39.91 -32.83 2.19
N ALA A 10 39.14 -32.31 1.22
CA ALA A 10 38.46 -31.03 1.35
C ALA A 10 37.06 -31.23 1.98
N PRO A 11 36.73 -30.46 3.04
CA PRO A 11 35.42 -30.55 3.66
C PRO A 11 34.37 -30.02 2.69
N THR A 12 33.41 -30.86 2.32
CA THR A 12 32.32 -30.60 1.39
C THR A 12 30.98 -31.10 1.94
N ALA A 13 30.80 -32.42 2.02
CA ALA A 13 29.62 -33.04 2.60
C ALA A 13 29.48 -32.71 4.09
N SER A 14 30.57 -32.72 4.84
CA SER A 14 30.60 -32.39 6.27
C SER A 14 30.23 -30.93 6.53
N THR A 15 30.78 -30.00 5.76
CA THR A 15 30.46 -28.57 5.91
C THR A 15 29.01 -28.27 5.52
N THR A 16 28.50 -28.90 4.46
CA THR A 16 27.09 -28.78 4.06
C THR A 16 26.15 -29.28 5.14
N ALA A 17 26.46 -30.44 5.72
CA ALA A 17 25.65 -31.02 6.81
C ALA A 17 25.70 -30.16 8.08
N ALA A 18 26.88 -29.63 8.43
CA ALA A 18 27.03 -28.73 9.58
C ALA A 18 26.24 -27.40 9.38
N LEU A 19 26.28 -26.82 8.18
CA LEU A 19 25.53 -25.62 7.85
C LEU A 19 24.01 -25.87 7.93
N ALA A 20 23.53 -26.95 7.32
CA ALA A 20 22.11 -27.31 7.37
C ALA A 20 21.61 -27.56 8.80
N LEU A 21 22.43 -28.22 9.66
CA LEU A 21 22.10 -28.40 11.06
C LEU A 21 22.09 -27.07 11.83
N GLY A 22 23.05 -26.21 11.55
CA GLY A 22 23.11 -24.84 12.14
C GLY A 22 21.87 -24.02 11.81
N ASP A 23 21.47 -24.02 10.53
CA ASP A 23 20.27 -23.34 10.08
C ASP A 23 18.99 -23.91 10.71
N ALA A 24 18.88 -25.25 10.80
CA ALA A 24 17.73 -25.89 11.45
C ALA A 24 17.63 -25.52 12.94
N LEU A 25 18.76 -25.49 13.67
CA LEU A 25 18.79 -25.05 15.07
C LEU A 25 18.45 -23.59 15.21
N ALA A 26 18.95 -22.74 14.31
CA ALA A 26 18.64 -21.30 14.32
C ALA A 26 17.15 -21.05 14.13
N VAL A 27 16.51 -21.74 13.15
CA VAL A 27 15.06 -21.63 12.91
C VAL A 27 14.26 -22.13 14.12
N ALA A 28 14.62 -23.26 14.70
CA ALA A 28 13.94 -23.79 15.89
C ALA A 28 14.03 -22.83 17.09
N LEU A 29 15.20 -22.18 17.29
CA LEU A 29 15.38 -21.16 18.33
C LEU A 29 14.59 -19.88 18.05
N LEU A 30 14.44 -19.49 16.80
CA LEU A 30 13.59 -18.35 16.41
C LEU A 30 12.12 -18.62 16.77
N GLU A 31 11.61 -19.81 16.45
CA GLU A 31 10.25 -20.22 16.78
C GLU A 31 10.02 -20.26 18.30
N GLU A 32 10.93 -20.89 19.06
CA GLU A 32 10.81 -20.97 20.51
C GLU A 32 10.84 -19.60 21.20
N ARG A 33 11.60 -18.65 20.67
CA ARG A 33 11.66 -17.27 21.18
C ARG A 33 10.50 -16.38 20.73
N GLY A 34 9.61 -16.89 19.89
CA GLY A 34 8.54 -16.09 19.28
C GLY A 34 9.06 -14.95 18.41
N PHE A 35 10.29 -15.11 17.84
CA PHE A 35 10.92 -14.09 17.00
C PHE A 35 10.15 -13.93 15.69
N GLY A 36 9.46 -12.77 15.55
CA GLY A 36 8.62 -12.46 14.42
C GLY A 36 9.28 -11.57 13.38
N ALA A 37 8.49 -11.23 12.36
CA ALA A 37 8.89 -10.33 11.28
C ALA A 37 9.33 -8.94 11.79
N GLU A 38 8.69 -8.44 12.84
CA GLU A 38 9.04 -7.15 13.47
C GLU A 38 10.41 -7.19 14.13
N ASP A 39 10.77 -8.30 14.79
CA ASP A 39 12.07 -8.46 15.44
C ASP A 39 13.18 -8.58 14.40
N PHE A 40 12.91 -9.29 13.29
CA PHE A 40 13.81 -9.35 12.16
C PHE A 40 14.06 -7.97 11.55
N ALA A 41 13.01 -7.21 11.33
CA ALA A 41 13.10 -5.88 10.77
C ALA A 41 13.84 -4.90 11.70
N ARG A 42 13.63 -4.99 13.02
CA ARG A 42 14.41 -4.23 14.02
C ARG A 42 15.90 -4.56 14.00
N SER A 43 16.23 -5.82 13.73
CA SER A 43 17.61 -6.27 13.63
C SER A 43 18.30 -5.87 12.32
N HIS A 44 17.51 -5.58 11.26
CA HIS A 44 18.00 -5.23 9.91
C HIS A 44 17.34 -3.95 9.37
N PRO A 45 17.42 -2.81 10.05
CA PRO A 45 16.65 -1.60 9.70
C PRO A 45 17.04 -0.96 8.35
N ALA A 46 18.25 -1.21 7.89
CA ALA A 46 18.78 -0.63 6.65
C ALA A 46 18.47 -1.47 5.39
N GLY A 47 17.96 -2.69 5.54
CA GLY A 47 17.65 -3.58 4.42
C GLY A 47 16.30 -3.26 3.76
N THR A 48 16.18 -3.54 2.46
CA THR A 48 14.90 -3.45 1.73
C THR A 48 13.81 -4.32 2.39
N LEU A 49 14.20 -5.49 2.89
CA LEU A 49 13.29 -6.40 3.60
C LEU A 49 12.81 -5.82 4.93
N GLY A 50 13.69 -5.15 5.70
CA GLY A 50 13.32 -4.49 6.95
C GLY A 50 12.31 -3.35 6.75
N ARG A 51 12.50 -2.53 5.72
CA ARG A 51 11.55 -1.48 5.34
C ARG A 51 10.19 -2.03 4.96
N ARG A 52 10.15 -3.09 4.16
CA ARG A 52 8.88 -3.75 3.76
C ARG A 52 8.08 -4.27 4.95
N LEU A 53 8.75 -4.71 6.00
CA LEU A 53 8.14 -5.33 7.17
C LEU A 53 7.68 -4.34 8.25
N LEU A 54 8.18 -3.09 8.24
CA LEU A 54 7.89 -2.11 9.29
C LEU A 54 7.17 -0.85 8.80
N LEU A 55 7.17 -0.57 7.50
CA LEU A 55 6.59 0.65 6.98
C LEU A 55 5.06 0.59 7.05
N HIS A 56 4.47 1.50 7.81
CA HIS A 56 3.02 1.64 7.87
C HIS A 56 2.52 2.62 6.82
N LEU A 57 1.27 2.48 6.46
CA LEU A 57 0.64 3.33 5.46
C LEU A 57 0.66 4.82 5.88
N GLY A 58 0.45 5.08 7.17
CA GLY A 58 0.51 6.41 7.75
C GLY A 58 1.85 7.14 7.58
N ASP A 59 2.96 6.38 7.42
CA ASP A 59 4.31 6.94 7.27
C ASP A 59 4.56 7.51 5.87
N ILE A 60 3.80 7.05 4.86
CA ILE A 60 4.03 7.34 3.44
C ILE A 60 2.83 7.96 2.72
N MET A 61 1.65 7.97 3.36
CA MET A 61 0.45 8.54 2.75
C MET A 61 0.54 10.07 2.63
N HIS A 62 -0.15 10.61 1.65
CA HIS A 62 -0.43 12.04 1.59
C HIS A 62 -1.46 12.39 2.66
N SER A 63 -1.21 13.45 3.45
CA SER A 63 -2.05 13.86 4.57
C SER A 63 -2.37 15.36 4.54
N GLY A 64 -3.38 15.78 5.30
CA GLY A 64 -3.77 17.17 5.44
C GLY A 64 -4.08 17.83 4.08
N ALA A 65 -3.45 18.98 3.82
CA ALA A 65 -3.66 19.74 2.58
C ALA A 65 -3.17 19.02 1.31
N ALA A 66 -2.39 17.94 1.42
CA ALA A 66 -1.94 17.16 0.27
C ALA A 66 -2.97 16.14 -0.22
N ILE A 67 -4.02 15.86 0.56
CA ILE A 67 -5.08 14.93 0.17
C ILE A 67 -5.92 15.56 -0.95
N PRO A 68 -6.09 14.87 -2.11
CA PRO A 68 -7.06 15.28 -3.12
C PRO A 68 -8.46 14.97 -2.61
N GLN A 69 -9.24 16.00 -2.29
CA GLN A 69 -10.60 15.83 -1.79
C GLN A 69 -11.52 16.96 -2.22
N VAL A 70 -12.77 16.63 -2.43
CA VAL A 70 -13.85 17.55 -2.74
C VAL A 70 -15.10 17.19 -1.94
N PRO A 71 -15.97 18.17 -1.59
CA PRO A 71 -17.28 17.89 -1.03
C PRO A 71 -18.20 17.16 -2.02
N GLN A 72 -19.19 16.44 -1.53
CA GLN A 72 -20.33 15.97 -2.33
C GLN A 72 -21.00 17.16 -3.04
N GLY A 73 -21.56 16.91 -4.21
CA GLY A 73 -22.19 17.94 -5.05
C GLY A 73 -21.22 18.79 -5.88
N THR A 74 -19.89 18.61 -5.71
CA THR A 74 -18.89 19.33 -6.52
C THR A 74 -19.00 18.97 -7.99
N LEU A 75 -18.97 19.99 -8.89
CA LEU A 75 -19.00 19.75 -10.33
C LEU A 75 -17.72 19.04 -10.81
N LEU A 76 -17.86 18.16 -11.78
CA LEU A 76 -16.75 17.36 -12.30
C LEU A 76 -15.55 18.18 -12.74
N ARG A 77 -15.76 19.34 -13.40
CA ARG A 77 -14.67 20.23 -13.79
C ARG A 77 -13.77 20.61 -12.61
N ASP A 78 -14.37 20.86 -11.44
CA ASP A 78 -13.64 21.30 -10.25
C ASP A 78 -12.95 20.10 -9.58
N VAL A 79 -13.56 18.91 -9.64
CA VAL A 79 -12.91 17.65 -9.24
C VAL A 79 -11.65 17.36 -10.08
N LEU A 80 -11.74 17.54 -11.39
CA LEU A 80 -10.61 17.36 -12.32
C LEU A 80 -9.49 18.36 -12.05
N MET A 81 -9.82 19.60 -11.71
CA MET A 81 -8.83 20.60 -11.30
C MET A 81 -8.13 20.20 -10.00
N GLU A 82 -8.86 19.66 -9.01
CA GLU A 82 -8.29 19.15 -7.77
C GLU A 82 -7.37 17.94 -8.03
N MET A 83 -7.81 16.96 -8.84
CA MET A 83 -7.00 15.82 -9.24
C MET A 83 -5.69 16.24 -9.91
N SER A 84 -5.77 17.18 -10.86
CA SER A 84 -4.59 17.71 -11.56
C SER A 84 -3.64 18.44 -10.61
N ARG A 85 -4.17 19.24 -9.69
CA ARG A 85 -3.38 20.01 -8.72
C ARG A 85 -2.63 19.10 -7.74
N LYS A 86 -3.25 18.00 -7.32
CA LYS A 86 -2.67 17.06 -6.34
C LYS A 86 -1.84 15.94 -6.97
N GLY A 87 -2.09 15.59 -8.23
CA GLY A 87 -1.28 14.66 -9.00
C GLY A 87 -1.34 13.20 -8.57
N LEU A 88 -2.39 12.78 -7.82
CA LEU A 88 -2.54 11.40 -7.36
C LEU A 88 -3.41 10.52 -8.28
N GLY A 89 -3.95 11.08 -9.39
CA GLY A 89 -4.82 10.36 -10.32
C GLY A 89 -6.19 10.01 -9.73
N MET A 90 -6.55 10.62 -8.61
CA MET A 90 -7.84 10.44 -7.92
C MET A 90 -8.22 11.66 -7.11
N SER A 91 -9.50 11.73 -6.68
CA SER A 91 -9.98 12.61 -5.63
C SER A 91 -11.00 11.88 -4.75
N ALA A 92 -10.88 12.03 -3.45
CA ALA A 92 -11.90 11.59 -2.51
C ALA A 92 -13.11 12.52 -2.61
N VAL A 93 -14.31 11.97 -2.48
CA VAL A 93 -15.55 12.71 -2.29
C VAL A 93 -15.99 12.51 -0.85
N VAL A 94 -16.11 13.61 -0.12
CA VAL A 94 -16.43 13.57 1.30
C VAL A 94 -17.78 14.20 1.60
N ASP A 95 -18.46 13.67 2.61
CA ASP A 95 -19.69 14.24 3.14
C ASP A 95 -19.40 15.47 4.04
N PRO A 96 -20.44 16.20 4.51
CA PRO A 96 -20.26 17.33 5.42
C PRO A 96 -19.58 16.97 6.76
N GLY A 97 -19.57 15.70 7.15
CA GLY A 97 -18.89 15.18 8.34
C GLY A 97 -17.40 14.87 8.10
N GLY A 98 -16.94 14.95 6.85
CA GLY A 98 -15.59 14.57 6.45
C GLY A 98 -15.38 13.06 6.25
N CYS A 99 -16.48 12.27 6.24
CA CYS A 99 -16.41 10.85 5.95
C CYS A 99 -16.38 10.59 4.45
N VAL A 100 -15.75 9.51 4.04
CA VAL A 100 -15.62 9.14 2.63
C VAL A 100 -16.95 8.64 2.08
N ALA A 101 -17.55 9.41 1.16
CA ALA A 101 -18.75 9.05 0.40
C ALA A 101 -18.42 8.31 -0.89
N GLY A 102 -17.31 8.66 -1.54
CA GLY A 102 -16.90 8.08 -2.81
C GLY A 102 -15.47 8.42 -3.21
N ILE A 103 -15.07 7.91 -4.36
CA ILE A 103 -13.80 8.23 -5.02
C ILE A 103 -14.07 8.49 -6.50
N TYR A 104 -13.36 9.46 -7.07
CA TYR A 104 -13.32 9.68 -8.50
C TYR A 104 -11.87 9.57 -8.99
N THR A 105 -11.65 8.73 -9.99
CA THR A 105 -10.32 8.34 -10.48
C THR A 105 -10.19 8.61 -11.99
N ASP A 106 -8.97 8.52 -12.53
CA ASP A 106 -8.72 8.56 -13.98
C ASP A 106 -9.52 7.49 -14.74
N GLY A 107 -9.80 6.34 -14.10
CA GLY A 107 -10.68 5.31 -14.66
C GLY A 107 -12.13 5.76 -14.73
N ASP A 108 -12.62 6.50 -13.73
CA ASP A 108 -13.97 7.08 -13.73
C ASP A 108 -14.08 8.16 -14.79
N LEU A 109 -13.05 9.00 -14.94
CA LEU A 109 -13.00 10.04 -15.98
C LEU A 109 -13.18 9.41 -17.38
N ARG A 110 -12.44 8.36 -17.70
CA ARG A 110 -12.58 7.67 -19.01
C ARG A 110 -14.01 7.18 -19.23
N ARG A 111 -14.63 6.55 -18.21
CA ARG A 111 -16.02 6.08 -18.28
C ARG A 111 -17.03 7.23 -18.42
N THR A 112 -16.75 8.36 -17.78
CA THR A 112 -17.56 9.58 -17.87
C THR A 112 -17.53 10.15 -19.28
N LEU A 113 -16.34 10.25 -19.90
CA LEU A 113 -16.17 10.72 -21.27
C LEU A 113 -16.81 9.78 -22.30
N ASP A 114 -16.69 8.47 -22.12
CA ASP A 114 -17.30 7.46 -23.00
C ASP A 114 -18.85 7.57 -23.01
N ARG A 115 -19.44 7.98 -21.88
CA ARG A 115 -20.89 8.21 -21.75
C ARG A 115 -21.35 9.59 -22.21
N ASN A 116 -20.45 10.43 -22.75
CA ASN A 116 -20.73 11.81 -23.18
C ASN A 116 -21.35 12.68 -22.06
N VAL A 117 -20.94 12.47 -20.81
CA VAL A 117 -21.41 13.28 -19.68
C VAL A 117 -20.78 14.67 -19.73
N ASP A 118 -21.61 15.71 -19.58
CA ASP A 118 -21.11 17.09 -19.52
C ASP A 118 -20.46 17.38 -18.17
N ILE A 119 -19.13 17.54 -18.18
CA ILE A 119 -18.33 17.80 -16.97
C ILE A 119 -18.59 19.15 -16.31
N HIS A 120 -19.20 20.11 -17.06
CA HIS A 120 -19.44 21.47 -16.57
C HIS A 120 -20.68 21.59 -15.69
N VAL A 121 -21.62 20.67 -15.81
CA VAL A 121 -22.91 20.72 -15.09
C VAL A 121 -23.18 19.47 -14.25
N THR A 122 -22.40 18.42 -14.39
CA THR A 122 -22.62 17.14 -13.68
C THR A 122 -21.93 17.13 -12.32
N PRO A 123 -22.67 16.92 -11.23
CA PRO A 123 -22.08 16.65 -9.91
C PRO A 123 -21.34 15.32 -9.88
N VAL A 124 -20.25 15.27 -9.14
CA VAL A 124 -19.40 14.05 -9.01
C VAL A 124 -20.15 12.84 -8.47
N ASP A 125 -21.14 13.06 -7.62
CA ASP A 125 -21.95 12.03 -6.98
C ASP A 125 -22.63 11.10 -7.98
N LEU A 126 -22.94 11.59 -9.18
CA LEU A 126 -23.62 10.81 -10.23
C LEU A 126 -22.69 9.85 -10.98
N VAL A 127 -21.37 10.03 -10.87
CA VAL A 127 -20.38 9.32 -11.68
C VAL A 127 -19.22 8.76 -10.89
N MET A 128 -19.07 9.12 -9.61
CA MET A 128 -18.05 8.58 -8.71
C MET A 128 -18.26 7.08 -8.45
N THR A 129 -17.23 6.42 -8.01
CA THR A 129 -17.36 5.09 -7.41
C THR A 129 -17.75 5.26 -5.93
N PRO A 130 -18.99 4.89 -5.54
CA PRO A 130 -19.42 4.95 -4.15
C PRO A 130 -18.78 3.85 -3.31
N HIS A 131 -18.68 4.07 -2.00
CA HIS A 131 -18.12 3.10 -1.04
C HIS A 131 -16.78 2.50 -1.50
N PRO A 132 -15.77 3.33 -1.75
CA PRO A 132 -14.47 2.86 -2.21
C PRO A 132 -13.80 1.99 -1.15
N VAL A 133 -12.80 1.22 -1.59
CA VAL A 133 -11.95 0.49 -0.65
C VAL A 133 -11.15 1.50 0.17
N THR A 134 -11.25 1.40 1.49
CA THR A 134 -10.50 2.22 2.44
C THR A 134 -9.69 1.34 3.37
N CYS A 135 -8.72 1.91 4.05
CA CYS A 135 -7.92 1.22 5.06
C CYS A 135 -7.48 2.19 6.16
N PRO A 136 -7.17 1.69 7.36
CA PRO A 136 -6.65 2.54 8.42
C PRO A 136 -5.15 2.84 8.23
N PRO A 137 -4.63 3.92 8.83
CA PRO A 137 -3.24 4.34 8.64
C PRO A 137 -2.21 3.39 9.27
N ASN A 138 -2.60 2.56 10.21
CA ASN A 138 -1.73 1.66 10.96
C ASN A 138 -1.50 0.29 10.30
N ILE A 139 -2.03 0.03 9.10
CA ILE A 139 -1.68 -1.19 8.36
C ILE A 139 -0.30 -1.07 7.73
N LEU A 140 0.34 -2.20 7.53
CA LEU A 140 1.61 -2.26 6.80
C LEU A 140 1.42 -1.83 5.34
N ALA A 141 2.37 -1.08 4.81
CA ALA A 141 2.36 -0.65 3.41
C ALA A 141 2.33 -1.86 2.44
N ALA A 142 2.97 -2.97 2.80
CA ALA A 142 2.89 -4.23 2.07
C ALA A 142 1.47 -4.82 2.04
N THR A 143 0.71 -4.68 3.12
CA THR A 143 -0.71 -5.10 3.16
C THR A 143 -1.56 -4.21 2.27
N ALA A 144 -1.33 -2.90 2.27
CA ALA A 144 -2.01 -1.97 1.36
C ALA A 144 -1.75 -2.33 -0.12
N LEU A 145 -0.50 -2.67 -0.46
CA LEU A 145 -0.14 -3.16 -1.81
C LEU A 145 -0.96 -4.41 -2.19
N GLN A 146 -1.04 -5.41 -1.31
CA GLN A 146 -1.83 -6.62 -1.56
C GLN A 146 -3.33 -6.32 -1.75
N ILE A 147 -3.88 -5.35 -1.01
CA ILE A 147 -5.26 -4.90 -1.20
C ILE A 147 -5.43 -4.30 -2.60
N MET A 148 -4.51 -3.41 -3.01
CA MET A 148 -4.55 -2.77 -4.33
C MET A 148 -4.48 -3.81 -5.46
N GLU A 149 -3.58 -4.79 -5.37
CA GLU A 149 -3.43 -5.86 -6.35
C GLU A 149 -4.69 -6.74 -6.45
N ARG A 150 -5.20 -7.23 -5.31
CA ARG A 150 -6.41 -8.08 -5.26
C ARG A 150 -7.64 -7.37 -5.80
N ARG A 151 -7.78 -6.07 -5.50
CA ARG A 151 -8.91 -5.24 -5.93
C ARG A 151 -8.71 -4.62 -7.31
N LYS A 152 -7.49 -4.75 -7.89
CA LYS A 152 -7.10 -4.15 -9.18
C LYS A 152 -7.34 -2.64 -9.19
N ILE A 153 -6.92 -1.97 -8.12
CA ILE A 153 -7.02 -0.51 -7.93
C ILE A 153 -5.61 0.08 -7.76
N ASN A 154 -5.43 1.32 -8.21
CA ASN A 154 -4.15 2.01 -8.16
C ASN A 154 -4.09 3.10 -7.07
N ALA A 155 -5.16 3.26 -6.31
CA ALA A 155 -5.27 4.27 -5.27
C ALA A 155 -6.08 3.73 -4.10
N LEU A 156 -5.73 4.18 -2.88
CA LEU A 156 -6.46 3.89 -1.65
C LEU A 156 -6.70 5.17 -0.87
N LEU A 157 -7.87 5.28 -0.28
CA LEU A 157 -8.20 6.29 0.71
C LEU A 157 -7.96 5.74 2.11
N VAL A 158 -7.34 6.55 2.94
CA VAL A 158 -7.02 6.18 4.32
C VAL A 158 -7.99 6.90 5.24
N VAL A 159 -8.64 6.14 6.11
CA VAL A 159 -9.66 6.65 7.04
C VAL A 159 -9.30 6.32 8.48
N ASP A 160 -9.76 7.14 9.40
CA ASP A 160 -9.69 6.85 10.84
C ASP A 160 -10.80 5.87 11.27
N ALA A 161 -10.88 5.64 12.60
CA ALA A 161 -11.88 4.74 13.20
C ALA A 161 -13.33 5.22 13.00
N ASP A 162 -13.53 6.52 12.79
CA ASP A 162 -14.85 7.12 12.56
C ASP A 162 -15.21 7.19 11.05
N GLY A 163 -14.35 6.67 10.17
CA GLY A 163 -14.53 6.71 8.72
C GLY A 163 -14.19 8.06 8.07
N ARG A 164 -13.55 8.97 8.81
CA ARG A 164 -13.11 10.26 8.28
C ARG A 164 -11.86 10.12 7.45
N LEU A 165 -11.78 10.87 6.36
CA LEU A 165 -10.62 10.89 5.49
C LEU A 165 -9.40 11.50 6.19
N VAL A 166 -8.33 10.72 6.38
CA VAL A 166 -7.07 11.17 7.00
C VAL A 166 -5.88 11.07 6.07
N GLY A 167 -6.02 10.38 4.94
CA GLY A 167 -4.95 10.25 3.98
C GLY A 167 -5.38 9.66 2.65
N ALA A 168 -4.46 9.71 1.70
CA ALA A 168 -4.60 9.12 0.38
C ALA A 168 -3.23 8.63 -0.11
N ILE A 169 -3.21 7.54 -0.86
CA ILE A 169 -1.98 6.95 -1.41
C ILE A 169 -2.26 6.31 -2.76
N ASN A 170 -1.28 6.34 -3.64
CA ASN A 170 -1.34 5.61 -4.90
C ASN A 170 -0.21 4.57 -5.02
N MET A 171 -0.25 3.75 -6.07
CA MET A 171 0.76 2.71 -6.34
C MET A 171 2.17 3.28 -6.47
N HIS A 172 2.30 4.50 -7.02
CA HIS A 172 3.59 5.13 -7.23
C HIS A 172 4.27 5.52 -5.91
N ASP A 173 3.50 5.90 -4.90
CA ASP A 173 4.02 6.19 -3.56
C ASP A 173 4.58 4.93 -2.90
N LEU A 174 3.91 3.78 -3.05
CA LEU A 174 4.40 2.47 -2.57
C LEU A 174 5.70 2.05 -3.27
N LEU A 175 5.81 2.30 -4.58
CA LEU A 175 7.04 2.09 -5.35
C LEU A 175 8.18 2.97 -4.83
N ARG A 176 7.94 4.27 -4.64
CA ARG A 176 8.94 5.21 -4.11
C ARG A 176 9.40 4.83 -2.71
N ALA A 177 8.51 4.31 -1.89
CA ALA A 177 8.81 3.86 -0.54
C ALA A 177 9.59 2.53 -0.50
N GLY A 178 9.80 1.87 -1.64
CA GLY A 178 10.51 0.60 -1.74
C GLY A 178 9.71 -0.58 -1.20
N VAL A 179 8.37 -0.52 -1.24
CA VAL A 179 7.47 -1.58 -0.81
C VAL A 179 7.31 -2.66 -1.87
N VAL A 180 7.55 -2.29 -3.13
CA VAL A 180 7.46 -3.16 -4.33
C VAL A 180 8.85 -3.63 -4.73
#